data_39868a2e6e32ec418442ada03fb9c782
#
_entry.id   39868a2e6e32ec418442ada03fb9c782
#
_cell.length_a   1.000
_cell.length_b   1.000
_cell.length_c   1.000
_cell.angle_alpha   90.00
_cell.angle_beta   90.00
_cell.angle_gamma   90.00
#
_symmetry.space_group_name_H-M   'P 1'
#
loop_
_entity.id
_entity.type
_entity.pdbx_description
1 polymer ?
#
loop_
_entity_poly.entity_id
_entity_poly.type
_entity_poly.pdbx_seq_one_letter_code
_entity_poly.pdbx_strand_id
1 'polypeptide(L)'
;MFSNFRTGVFRKTSASLAAAACSMLVHSTAHGADLTVIVNNVQQDAGQVLLGLFNSAENFPKTISQSALTPAKDRSVGGQVRIVIKGLAPGQYAASAFHDLDSNNKLNANLMGLPTEPYGFSNSARGNFGPPAFKDAAITLGDQDLTIEITLK
;
A
#
# COMPACT_ATOMS: atom_id res chain seq x y z
N MET A 1 -34.84 15.95 -90.97
CA MET A 1 -34.00 14.83 -91.35
C MET A 1 -32.89 14.68 -90.30
N PHE A 2 -32.91 13.57 -89.60
CA PHE A 2 -31.93 13.12 -88.56
C PHE A 2 -31.79 13.92 -87.29
N SER A 3 -32.51 13.41 -86.31
CA SER A 3 -32.37 13.55 -84.85
C SER A 3 -31.09 12.90 -84.35
N ASN A 4 -30.36 13.54 -83.46
CA ASN A 4 -29.35 12.87 -82.62
C ASN A 4 -29.67 13.16 -81.15
N PHE A 5 -30.24 12.16 -80.52
CA PHE A 5 -30.43 12.09 -79.07
C PHE A 5 -29.07 11.76 -78.41
N ARG A 6 -28.56 12.64 -77.58
CA ARG A 6 -27.44 12.35 -76.70
C ARG A 6 -27.95 12.06 -75.31
N THR A 7 -27.90 10.82 -74.94
CA THR A 7 -28.14 10.32 -73.58
C THR A 7 -27.00 10.73 -72.66
N GLY A 8 -27.31 11.59 -71.68
CA GLY A 8 -26.39 11.95 -70.60
C GLY A 8 -26.38 10.90 -69.50
N VAL A 9 -25.23 10.32 -69.26
CA VAL A 9 -25.01 9.36 -68.16
C VAL A 9 -24.75 10.14 -66.88
N PHE A 10 -25.70 10.11 -65.96
CA PHE A 10 -25.53 10.63 -64.60
C PHE A 10 -24.64 9.64 -63.78
N ARG A 11 -23.38 10.02 -63.52
CA ARG A 11 -22.55 9.33 -62.52
C ARG A 11 -22.97 9.78 -61.14
N LYS A 12 -23.58 8.85 -60.38
CA LYS A 12 -23.80 8.99 -58.94
C LYS A 12 -22.47 8.78 -58.22
N THR A 13 -21.85 9.85 -57.71
CA THR A 13 -20.74 9.76 -56.79
C THR A 13 -21.27 9.49 -55.40
N SER A 14 -21.11 8.27 -54.92
CA SER A 14 -21.36 7.88 -53.52
C SER A 14 -20.24 8.42 -52.66
N ALA A 15 -20.51 9.43 -51.86
CA ALA A 15 -19.57 9.89 -50.80
C ALA A 15 -19.72 8.97 -49.62
N SER A 16 -18.70 8.10 -49.43
CA SER A 16 -18.59 7.29 -48.22
C SER A 16 -18.08 8.16 -47.09
N LEU A 17 -18.95 8.45 -46.12
CA LEU A 17 -18.58 9.08 -44.83
C LEU A 17 -17.92 8.03 -43.96
N ALA A 18 -16.58 8.04 -43.87
CA ALA A 18 -15.81 7.25 -42.91
C ALA A 18 -15.90 7.94 -41.54
N ALA A 19 -16.75 7.44 -40.66
CA ALA A 19 -16.79 7.86 -39.27
C ALA A 19 -15.56 7.27 -38.54
N ALA A 20 -14.55 8.10 -38.31
CA ALA A 20 -13.41 7.77 -37.47
C ALA A 20 -13.90 7.79 -36.01
N ALA A 21 -14.19 6.60 -35.44
CA ALA A 21 -14.43 6.44 -34.01
C ALA A 21 -13.08 6.61 -33.28
N CYS A 22 -12.85 7.82 -32.76
CA CYS A 22 -11.71 8.10 -31.88
C CYS A 22 -12.01 7.45 -30.51
N SER A 23 -11.52 6.23 -30.31
CA SER A 23 -11.58 5.55 -29.00
C SER A 23 -10.61 6.28 -28.06
N MET A 24 -11.14 7.17 -27.22
CA MET A 24 -10.38 7.75 -26.11
C MET A 24 -10.11 6.63 -25.10
N LEU A 25 -8.91 6.10 -25.13
CA LEU A 25 -8.35 5.28 -24.04
C LEU A 25 -8.24 6.18 -22.82
N VAL A 26 -9.21 6.10 -21.92
CA VAL A 26 -9.12 6.70 -20.59
C VAL A 26 -8.06 5.87 -19.84
N HIS A 27 -6.82 6.36 -19.83
CA HIS A 27 -5.80 5.82 -18.96
C HIS A 27 -6.18 6.20 -17.54
N SER A 28 -6.83 5.29 -16.82
CA SER A 28 -6.97 5.38 -15.38
C SER A 28 -5.56 5.28 -14.81
N THR A 29 -4.99 6.39 -14.41
CA THR A 29 -3.78 6.39 -13.57
C THR A 29 -4.22 5.78 -12.24
N ALA A 30 -3.85 4.52 -12.01
CA ALA A 30 -4.02 3.91 -10.70
C ALA A 30 -3.21 4.76 -9.71
N HIS A 31 -3.92 5.63 -8.98
CA HIS A 31 -3.34 6.38 -7.87
C HIS A 31 -3.22 5.38 -6.73
N GLY A 32 -1.99 5.12 -6.29
CA GLY A 32 -1.79 4.29 -5.11
C GLY A 32 -2.37 4.99 -3.88
N ALA A 33 -2.96 4.23 -2.98
CA ALA A 33 -3.50 4.71 -1.73
C ALA A 33 -2.41 4.89 -0.66
N ASP A 34 -2.61 5.83 0.26
CA ASP A 34 -1.71 6.02 1.39
C ASP A 34 -2.16 5.14 2.57
N LEU A 35 -1.23 4.45 3.19
CA LEU A 35 -1.45 3.71 4.43
C LEU A 35 -0.90 4.52 5.60
N THR A 36 -1.80 4.97 6.47
CA THR A 36 -1.45 5.56 7.76
C THR A 36 -1.46 4.49 8.84
N VAL A 37 -0.36 4.37 9.57
CA VAL A 37 -0.26 3.49 10.74
C VAL A 37 -0.08 4.33 11.99
N ILE A 38 -1.00 4.20 12.94
CA ILE A 38 -0.90 4.78 14.27
C ILE A 38 -0.29 3.71 15.18
N VAL A 39 0.94 3.93 15.61
CA VAL A 39 1.62 3.04 16.55
C VAL A 39 1.36 3.54 17.96
N ASN A 40 0.65 2.75 18.74
CA ASN A 40 0.25 3.06 20.11
C ASN A 40 1.25 2.48 21.12
N ASN A 41 1.26 3.04 22.34
CA ASN A 41 2.03 2.58 23.48
C ASN A 41 3.56 2.76 23.33
N VAL A 42 3.97 3.82 22.65
CA VAL A 42 5.37 4.28 22.63
C VAL A 42 5.65 5.03 23.91
N GLN A 43 6.29 4.38 24.89
CA GLN A 43 6.37 4.89 26.26
C GLN A 43 7.58 5.80 26.53
N GLN A 44 8.60 5.74 25.69
CA GLN A 44 9.86 6.48 25.86
C GLN A 44 10.16 7.34 24.64
N ASP A 45 10.89 8.43 24.86
CA ASP A 45 11.36 9.32 23.79
C ASP A 45 12.68 8.83 23.15
N ALA A 46 13.34 7.85 23.79
CA ALA A 46 14.58 7.26 23.28
C ALA A 46 14.34 6.42 22.02
N GLY A 47 15.31 6.42 21.13
CA GLY A 47 15.28 5.58 19.95
C GLY A 47 14.29 6.02 18.89
N GLN A 48 13.73 5.05 18.19
CA GLN A 48 12.86 5.25 17.03
C GLN A 48 11.82 4.15 16.92
N VAL A 49 10.73 4.43 16.21
CA VAL A 49 9.71 3.43 15.85
C VAL A 49 9.93 3.02 14.41
N LEU A 50 10.17 1.73 14.19
CA LEU A 50 10.25 1.16 12.85
C LEU A 50 8.95 0.45 12.49
N LEU A 51 8.51 0.71 11.25
CA LEU A 51 7.39 0.05 10.60
C LEU A 51 7.92 -0.77 9.43
N GLY A 52 7.59 -2.06 9.40
CA GLY A 52 7.79 -2.95 8.26
C GLY A 52 6.45 -3.31 7.63
N LEU A 53 6.37 -3.22 6.30
CA LEU A 53 5.21 -3.63 5.52
C LEU A 53 5.58 -4.83 4.64
N PHE A 54 4.67 -5.80 4.56
CA PHE A 54 4.84 -7.06 3.84
C PHE A 54 3.65 -7.26 2.90
N ASN A 55 3.91 -7.63 1.67
CA ASN A 55 2.90 -7.80 0.62
C ASN A 55 2.64 -9.27 0.26
N SER A 56 3.25 -10.22 0.96
CA SER A 56 3.01 -11.65 0.74
C SER A 56 3.28 -12.48 1.99
N ALA A 57 2.63 -13.63 2.09
CA ALA A 57 2.82 -14.59 3.17
C ALA A 57 4.22 -15.21 3.19
N GLU A 58 4.85 -15.37 2.02
CA GLU A 58 6.19 -15.96 1.89
C GLU A 58 7.26 -15.05 2.49
N ASN A 59 7.07 -13.75 2.36
CA ASN A 59 8.00 -12.74 2.85
C ASN A 59 7.80 -12.41 4.32
N PHE A 60 6.59 -12.61 4.85
CA PHE A 60 6.24 -12.26 6.22
C PHE A 60 6.77 -13.26 7.24
N PRO A 61 7.36 -12.81 8.37
CA PRO A 61 7.73 -11.45 8.71
C PRO A 61 9.21 -11.15 8.42
N LYS A 62 9.85 -11.84 7.48
CA LYS A 62 11.31 -11.85 7.28
C LYS A 62 11.79 -10.83 6.26
N THR A 63 11.09 -10.72 5.13
CA THR A 63 11.50 -9.84 4.02
C THR A 63 10.52 -8.69 3.87
N ILE A 64 10.91 -7.53 4.35
CA ILE A 64 10.13 -6.30 4.31
C ILE A 64 10.04 -5.82 2.86
N SER A 65 8.82 -5.51 2.39
CA SER A 65 8.58 -4.92 1.07
C SER A 65 8.78 -3.41 1.07
N GLN A 66 8.34 -2.75 2.15
CA GLN A 66 8.56 -1.32 2.39
C GLN A 66 8.73 -1.07 3.89
N SER A 67 9.49 -0.05 4.24
CA SER A 67 9.70 0.34 5.63
C SER A 67 9.66 1.85 5.79
N ALA A 68 9.29 2.29 6.99
CA ALA A 68 9.38 3.66 7.42
C ALA A 68 9.82 3.70 8.89
N LEU A 69 10.48 4.79 9.26
CA LEU A 69 10.88 5.03 10.64
C LEU A 69 10.50 6.45 11.08
N THR A 70 10.25 6.60 12.37
CA THR A 70 9.95 7.90 12.98
C THR A 70 10.62 7.94 14.35
N PRO A 71 11.34 9.03 14.69
CA PRO A 71 11.92 9.19 16.03
C PRO A 71 10.86 9.05 17.12
N ALA A 72 11.17 8.31 18.18
CA ALA A 72 10.20 8.06 19.26
C ALA A 72 9.85 9.37 20.03
N LYS A 73 10.74 10.34 20.03
CA LYS A 73 10.51 11.71 20.61
C LYS A 73 9.34 12.46 19.93
N ASP A 74 9.00 12.08 18.67
CA ASP A 74 7.92 12.73 17.92
C ASP A 74 6.54 12.13 18.28
N ARG A 75 6.49 11.26 19.31
CA ARG A 75 5.23 10.72 19.84
C ARG A 75 4.34 11.80 20.43
N SER A 76 3.04 11.59 20.33
CA SER A 76 2.05 12.44 21.01
C SER A 76 2.12 12.24 22.54
N VAL A 77 1.47 13.15 23.29
CA VAL A 77 1.31 13.03 24.74
C VAL A 77 0.69 11.69 25.16
N GLY A 78 -0.14 11.08 24.30
CA GLY A 78 -0.72 9.74 24.52
C GLY A 78 0.17 8.59 24.11
N GLY A 79 1.45 8.82 23.76
CA GLY A 79 2.37 7.76 23.35
C GLY A 79 2.05 7.17 21.99
N GLN A 80 1.57 7.97 21.04
CA GLN A 80 1.27 7.55 19.68
C GLN A 80 2.30 8.12 18.70
N VAL A 81 2.74 7.30 17.76
CA VAL A 81 3.54 7.71 16.61
C VAL A 81 2.73 7.45 15.34
N ARG A 82 2.65 8.46 14.47
CA ARG A 82 1.98 8.37 13.17
C ARG A 82 3.01 8.16 12.06
N ILE A 83 2.85 7.10 11.30
CA ILE A 83 3.71 6.76 10.16
C ILE A 83 2.84 6.64 8.92
N VAL A 84 3.27 7.22 7.78
CA VAL A 84 2.54 7.17 6.51
C VAL A 84 3.43 6.52 5.45
N ILE A 85 2.93 5.47 4.81
CA ILE A 85 3.51 4.88 3.60
C ILE A 85 2.63 5.27 2.43
N LYS A 86 3.23 5.95 1.44
CA LYS A 86 2.49 6.57 0.34
C LYS A 86 2.47 5.71 -0.91
N GLY A 87 1.40 5.87 -1.69
CA GLY A 87 1.33 5.39 -3.06
C GLY A 87 1.34 3.87 -3.20
N LEU A 88 0.76 3.14 -2.24
CA LEU A 88 0.66 1.69 -2.29
C LEU A 88 -0.37 1.23 -3.32
N ALA A 89 -0.04 0.20 -4.08
CA ALA A 89 -1.01 -0.46 -4.95
C ALA A 89 -2.11 -1.16 -4.11
N PRO A 90 -3.34 -1.26 -4.61
CA PRO A 90 -4.36 -2.08 -3.97
C PRO A 90 -3.88 -3.52 -3.77
N GLY A 91 -4.16 -4.10 -2.59
CA GLY A 91 -3.68 -5.44 -2.27
C GLY A 91 -3.84 -5.82 -0.80
N GLN A 92 -3.33 -6.99 -0.47
CA GLN A 92 -3.21 -7.43 0.91
C GLN A 92 -1.81 -7.14 1.44
N TYR A 93 -1.77 -6.58 2.64
CA TYR A 93 -0.53 -6.25 3.33
C TYR A 93 -0.62 -6.70 4.78
N ALA A 94 0.50 -7.08 5.37
CA ALA A 94 0.65 -7.17 6.80
C ALA A 94 1.65 -6.12 7.26
N ALA A 95 1.48 -5.58 8.46
CA ALA A 95 2.41 -4.62 9.03
C ALA A 95 2.93 -5.11 10.38
N SER A 96 4.21 -4.83 10.65
CA SER A 96 4.81 -4.96 11.97
C SER A 96 5.44 -3.63 12.39
N ALA A 97 5.37 -3.30 13.66
CA ALA A 97 6.07 -2.16 14.23
C ALA A 97 6.81 -2.57 15.49
N PHE A 98 7.94 -1.94 15.77
CA PHE A 98 8.64 -2.08 17.02
C PHE A 98 9.32 -0.78 17.43
N HIS A 99 9.55 -0.64 18.73
CA HIS A 99 10.24 0.49 19.31
C HIS A 99 11.71 0.11 19.52
N ASP A 100 12.55 0.49 18.58
CA ASP A 100 14.00 0.31 18.58
C ASP A 100 14.63 1.33 19.52
N LEU A 101 14.87 0.91 20.76
CA LEU A 101 15.29 1.78 21.85
C LEU A 101 16.74 2.26 21.71
N ASP A 102 17.59 1.44 21.09
CA ASP A 102 19.02 1.74 20.90
C ASP A 102 19.36 2.21 19.48
N SER A 103 18.36 2.35 18.60
CA SER A 103 18.48 2.82 17.21
C SER A 103 19.42 1.96 16.34
N ASN A 104 19.45 0.65 16.60
CA ASN A 104 20.29 -0.28 15.83
C ASN A 104 19.60 -0.85 14.59
N ASN A 105 18.33 -0.50 14.32
CA ASN A 105 17.46 -0.96 13.25
C ASN A 105 17.14 -2.46 13.28
N LYS A 106 17.16 -3.06 14.46
CA LYS A 106 16.88 -4.47 14.67
C LYS A 106 15.99 -4.63 15.89
N LEU A 107 15.05 -5.55 15.81
CA LEU A 107 14.29 -5.97 17.00
C LEU A 107 15.21 -6.83 17.90
N ASN A 108 15.64 -6.28 18.99
CA ASN A 108 16.52 -6.96 19.93
C ASN A 108 15.81 -8.13 20.60
N ALA A 109 16.52 -9.23 20.81
CA ALA A 109 16.02 -10.42 21.46
C ALA A 109 17.02 -10.96 22.50
N ASN A 110 16.51 -11.65 23.50
CA ASN A 110 17.33 -12.34 24.48
C ASN A 110 17.91 -13.67 23.93
N LEU A 111 18.70 -14.36 24.74
CA LEU A 111 19.34 -15.63 24.34
C LEU A 111 18.34 -16.74 23.96
N MET A 112 17.08 -16.62 24.36
CA MET A 112 16.01 -17.55 24.02
C MET A 112 15.26 -17.13 22.74
N GLY A 113 15.67 -16.05 22.08
CA GLY A 113 15.03 -15.51 20.87
C GLY A 113 13.74 -14.72 21.14
N LEU A 114 13.44 -14.40 22.40
CA LEU A 114 12.28 -13.58 22.74
C LEU A 114 12.62 -12.10 22.60
N PRO A 115 11.80 -11.29 21.92
CA PRO A 115 12.00 -9.86 21.80
C PRO A 115 12.13 -9.18 23.16
N THR A 116 13.08 -8.27 23.28
CA THR A 116 13.30 -7.44 24.47
C THR A 116 12.84 -6.01 24.29
N GLU A 117 12.44 -5.64 23.08
CA GLU A 117 11.88 -4.36 22.73
C GLU A 117 10.38 -4.49 22.43
N PRO A 118 9.58 -3.43 22.72
CA PRO A 118 8.15 -3.45 22.44
C PRO A 118 7.87 -3.59 20.94
N TYR A 119 6.98 -4.50 20.58
CA TYR A 119 6.60 -4.75 19.18
C TYR A 119 5.11 -5.06 19.04
N GLY A 120 4.61 -5.00 17.81
CA GLY A 120 3.23 -5.33 17.50
C GLY A 120 3.02 -5.59 16.00
N PHE A 121 1.84 -6.12 15.67
CA PHE A 121 1.42 -6.40 14.31
C PHE A 121 0.05 -5.79 14.04
N SER A 122 -0.25 -5.53 12.75
CA SER A 122 -1.59 -5.14 12.30
C SER A 122 -2.63 -6.16 12.78
N ASN A 123 -3.90 -5.73 12.87
CA ASN A 123 -5.02 -6.50 13.43
C ASN A 123 -4.80 -7.02 14.86
N SER A 124 -3.82 -6.46 15.60
CA SER A 124 -3.41 -6.98 16.91
C SER A 124 -3.05 -8.48 16.88
N ALA A 125 -2.60 -8.96 15.71
CA ALA A 125 -2.28 -10.37 15.48
C ALA A 125 -1.15 -10.85 16.39
N ARG A 126 -1.24 -12.12 16.82
CA ARG A 126 -0.27 -12.77 17.72
C ARG A 126 -0.02 -14.20 17.29
N GLY A 127 1.22 -14.61 17.39
CA GLY A 127 1.58 -16.03 17.35
C GLY A 127 1.71 -16.61 18.76
N ASN A 128 1.60 -17.92 18.89
CA ASN A 128 1.71 -18.61 20.19
C ASN A 128 3.17 -18.76 20.64
N PHE A 129 4.09 -19.05 19.72
CA PHE A 129 5.53 -19.26 19.99
C PHE A 129 6.41 -18.57 18.94
N GLY A 130 5.99 -17.40 18.47
CA GLY A 130 6.68 -16.65 17.42
C GLY A 130 5.75 -15.62 16.78
N PRO A 131 6.10 -15.09 15.62
CA PRO A 131 5.27 -14.13 14.91
C PRO A 131 3.94 -14.78 14.47
N PRO A 132 2.86 -13.98 14.28
CA PRO A 132 1.59 -14.48 13.74
C PRO A 132 1.72 -14.98 12.31
N ALA A 133 0.70 -15.68 11.81
CA ALA A 133 0.61 -15.94 10.38
C ALA A 133 0.24 -14.66 9.62
N PHE A 134 0.67 -14.55 8.36
CA PHE A 134 0.35 -13.40 7.49
C PHE A 134 -1.15 -13.11 7.45
N LYS A 135 -1.98 -14.15 7.27
CA LYS A 135 -3.44 -14.02 7.19
C LYS A 135 -4.08 -13.36 8.41
N ASP A 136 -3.47 -13.54 9.59
CA ASP A 136 -3.99 -13.01 10.86
C ASP A 136 -3.64 -11.50 11.00
N ALA A 137 -2.51 -11.08 10.43
CA ALA A 137 -2.07 -9.69 10.38
C ALA A 137 -2.52 -8.96 9.11
N ALA A 138 -3.07 -9.66 8.11
CA ALA A 138 -3.38 -9.09 6.80
C ALA A 138 -4.49 -8.04 6.87
N ILE A 139 -4.24 -6.90 6.24
CA ILE A 139 -5.18 -5.83 5.96
C ILE A 139 -5.40 -5.75 4.45
N THR A 140 -6.58 -5.33 4.02
CA THR A 140 -6.88 -5.09 2.61
C THR A 140 -6.85 -3.59 2.34
N LEU A 141 -5.93 -3.14 1.48
CA LEU A 141 -5.86 -1.79 0.97
C LEU A 141 -6.55 -1.76 -0.40
N GLY A 142 -7.54 -0.90 -0.57
CA GLY A 142 -8.19 -0.60 -1.84
C GLY A 142 -7.58 0.63 -2.53
N ASP A 143 -8.40 1.32 -3.31
CA ASP A 143 -8.01 2.56 -4.02
C ASP A 143 -8.11 3.82 -3.13
N GLN A 144 -8.54 3.66 -1.87
CA GLN A 144 -8.70 4.75 -0.91
C GLN A 144 -7.69 4.61 0.23
N ASP A 145 -7.28 5.75 0.78
CA ASP A 145 -6.40 5.82 1.94
C ASP A 145 -6.98 5.03 3.11
N LEU A 146 -6.11 4.31 3.80
CA LEU A 146 -6.46 3.49 4.95
C LEU A 146 -5.66 3.92 6.18
N THR A 147 -6.34 3.98 7.33
CA THR A 147 -5.69 4.15 8.62
C THR A 147 -5.88 2.88 9.45
N ILE A 148 -4.79 2.36 10.00
CA ILE A 148 -4.78 1.22 10.92
C ILE A 148 -4.03 1.58 12.20
N GLU A 149 -4.23 0.75 13.23
CA GLU A 149 -3.53 0.89 14.50
C GLU A 149 -2.70 -0.36 14.82
N ILE A 150 -1.52 -0.15 15.40
CA ILE A 150 -0.67 -1.19 15.98
C ILE A 150 -0.34 -0.80 17.40
N THR A 151 -0.66 -1.66 18.36
CA THR A 151 -0.31 -1.45 19.77
C THR A 151 0.91 -2.27 20.14
N LEU A 152 1.98 -1.59 20.56
CA LEU A 152 3.20 -2.22 21.03
C LEU A 152 2.98 -2.87 22.42
N LYS A 153 3.64 -3.98 22.65
CA LYS A 153 3.62 -4.73 23.92
C LYS A 153 4.98 -5.27 24.24
#